data_6b8368154867f635ef6414b9c1ebce28
#
_entry.id   6b8368154867f635ef6414b9c1ebce28
#
_cell.length_a   1.000
_cell.length_b   1.000
_cell.length_c   1.000
_cell.angle_alpha   90.00
_cell.angle_beta   90.00
_cell.angle_gamma   90.00
#
_symmetry.space_group_name_H-M   'P 1'
#
loop_
_entity.id
_entity.type
_entity.pdbx_description
1 polymer ?
#
loop_
_entity_poly.entity_id
_entity_poly.type
_entity_poly.pdbx_seq_one_letter_code
_entity_poly.pdbx_strand_id
1 'polypeptide(L)'
;LCSPNNPTGNSLKRTEIEKIILGFEGIVVIDEAYIDFSNEPSWLASLDQYPNIIVLQTFSKAWGMAALRCGMAFASEEIIAFFNKVKYPYNLNLLTQEAVYKQVENVEQKNEWVKALLMERKSLIDALQALPLVKKIYPTDANFVLVKVDDANKIYKQLVDKGIIVRNRNTVTLCEGCLRITVGTPSENKQLLTALQQMVWKKPSL
;
A
#
# COMPACT_ATOMS: atom_id res chain seq x y z
N LEU A 1 -13.54 -3.94 0.11
CA LEU A 1 -12.64 -4.05 -1.06
C LEU A 1 -11.43 -3.16 -0.84
N CYS A 2 -10.19 -3.66 -1.08
CA CYS A 2 -8.98 -2.84 -1.01
C CYS A 2 -8.46 -2.57 -2.42
N SER A 3 -8.30 -1.28 -2.79
CA SER A 3 -7.82 -0.90 -4.12
C SER A 3 -7.05 0.44 -4.06
N PRO A 4 -5.72 0.42 -4.23
CA PRO A 4 -4.82 -0.74 -4.44
C PRO A 4 -4.78 -1.71 -3.25
N ASN A 5 -4.64 -3.02 -3.56
CA ASN A 5 -4.73 -4.07 -2.55
C ASN A 5 -3.39 -4.33 -1.83
N ASN A 6 -3.46 -4.69 -0.56
CA ASN A 6 -2.32 -5.19 0.21
C ASN A 6 -2.59 -6.66 0.60
N PRO A 7 -1.71 -7.62 0.23
CA PRO A 7 -0.30 -7.43 -0.14
C PRO A 7 0.02 -7.44 -1.65
N THR A 8 -0.95 -7.56 -2.54
CA THR A 8 -0.70 -7.80 -3.97
C THR A 8 -0.28 -6.56 -4.74
N GLY A 9 -0.64 -5.36 -4.29
CA GLY A 9 -0.23 -4.07 -4.85
C GLY A 9 -1.11 -3.54 -5.98
N ASN A 10 -1.92 -4.39 -6.62
CA ASN A 10 -2.72 -4.02 -7.77
C ASN A 10 -3.99 -3.26 -7.40
N SER A 11 -4.42 -2.38 -8.26
CA SER A 11 -5.78 -1.84 -8.26
C SER A 11 -6.78 -2.87 -8.78
N LEU A 12 -8.00 -2.83 -8.26
CA LEU A 12 -9.13 -3.59 -8.79
C LEU A 12 -9.74 -2.80 -9.96
N LYS A 13 -10.25 -3.52 -10.97
CA LYS A 13 -10.90 -2.88 -12.11
C LYS A 13 -12.16 -2.12 -11.64
N ARG A 14 -12.25 -0.84 -11.99
CA ARG A 14 -13.37 0.04 -11.61
C ARG A 14 -14.72 -0.55 -12.01
N THR A 15 -14.84 -1.11 -13.21
CA THR A 15 -16.06 -1.75 -13.69
C THR A 15 -16.51 -2.95 -12.87
N GLU A 16 -15.56 -3.70 -12.26
CA GLU A 16 -15.91 -4.84 -11.40
C GLU A 16 -16.33 -4.38 -10.00
N ILE A 17 -15.71 -3.33 -9.48
CA ILE A 17 -16.16 -2.69 -8.23
C ILE A 17 -17.56 -2.13 -8.41
N GLU A 18 -17.83 -1.46 -9.54
CA GLU A 18 -19.14 -0.89 -9.84
C GLU A 18 -20.25 -1.94 -9.89
N LYS A 19 -20.00 -3.09 -10.52
CA LYS A 19 -20.95 -4.22 -10.51
C LYS A 19 -21.26 -4.69 -9.08
N ILE A 20 -20.26 -4.71 -8.20
CA ILE A 20 -20.46 -5.09 -6.80
C ILE A 20 -21.29 -4.02 -6.09
N ILE A 21 -21.00 -2.73 -6.28
CA ILE A 21 -21.76 -1.63 -5.69
C ILE A 21 -23.23 -1.68 -6.08
N LEU A 22 -23.52 -1.91 -7.37
CA LEU A 22 -24.88 -1.95 -7.92
C LEU A 22 -25.62 -3.25 -7.57
N GLY A 23 -24.90 -4.36 -7.40
CA GLY A 23 -25.51 -5.67 -7.15
C GLY A 23 -25.60 -6.08 -5.68
N PHE A 24 -25.05 -5.27 -4.75
CA PHE A 24 -25.04 -5.59 -3.32
C PHE A 24 -25.97 -4.66 -2.54
N GLU A 25 -26.97 -5.22 -1.89
CA GLU A 25 -27.99 -4.49 -1.10
C GLU A 25 -27.47 -3.92 0.24
N GLY A 26 -26.17 -3.97 0.48
CA GLY A 26 -25.53 -3.48 1.68
C GLY A 26 -24.50 -2.38 1.42
N ILE A 27 -23.75 -2.02 2.45
CA ILE A 27 -22.69 -1.02 2.35
C ILE A 27 -21.44 -1.67 1.76
N VAL A 28 -20.88 -1.05 0.73
CA VAL A 28 -19.60 -1.44 0.11
C VAL A 28 -18.50 -0.51 0.60
N VAL A 29 -17.54 -1.05 1.36
CA VAL A 29 -16.38 -0.30 1.85
C VAL A 29 -15.22 -0.46 0.87
N ILE A 30 -14.70 0.66 0.36
CA ILE A 30 -13.53 0.71 -0.53
C ILE A 30 -12.37 1.32 0.24
N ASP A 31 -11.37 0.49 0.55
CA ASP A 31 -10.15 0.93 1.23
C ASP A 31 -9.14 1.43 0.18
N GLU A 32 -8.96 2.73 0.15
CA GLU A 32 -8.06 3.46 -0.72
C GLU A 32 -6.78 3.90 0.00
N ALA A 33 -6.28 3.16 0.98
CA ALA A 33 -5.08 3.53 1.73
C ALA A 33 -3.83 3.77 0.85
N TYR A 34 -3.82 3.29 -0.38
CA TYR A 34 -2.70 3.43 -1.32
C TYR A 34 -3.07 4.20 -2.60
N ILE A 35 -4.21 4.85 -2.67
CA ILE A 35 -4.71 5.52 -3.88
C ILE A 35 -3.76 6.60 -4.40
N ASP A 36 -3.08 7.32 -3.53
CA ASP A 36 -2.11 8.37 -3.90
C ASP A 36 -0.97 7.87 -4.81
N PHE A 37 -0.70 6.55 -4.84
CA PHE A 37 0.35 5.94 -5.65
C PHE A 37 -0.17 5.31 -6.94
N SER A 38 -1.48 5.36 -7.17
CA SER A 38 -2.18 4.80 -8.34
C SER A 38 -2.48 5.87 -9.37
N ASN A 39 -2.62 5.45 -10.62
CA ASN A 39 -3.16 6.29 -11.70
C ASN A 39 -4.69 6.21 -11.79
N GLU A 40 -5.32 5.29 -11.03
CA GLU A 40 -6.77 5.17 -11.01
C GLU A 40 -7.41 6.33 -10.23
N PRO A 41 -8.53 6.88 -10.70
CA PRO A 41 -9.25 7.92 -9.98
C PRO A 41 -9.86 7.36 -8.69
N SER A 42 -9.82 8.16 -7.62
CA SER A 42 -10.48 7.83 -6.36
C SER A 42 -12.00 7.70 -6.52
N TRP A 43 -12.60 6.81 -5.76
CA TRP A 43 -14.05 6.68 -5.64
C TRP A 43 -14.71 7.86 -4.93
N LEU A 44 -13.93 8.74 -4.31
CA LEU A 44 -14.45 9.99 -3.73
C LEU A 44 -15.25 10.83 -4.76
N ALA A 45 -14.80 10.86 -6.01
CA ALA A 45 -15.49 11.57 -7.09
C ALA A 45 -16.84 10.96 -7.47
N SER A 46 -17.21 9.82 -6.91
CA SER A 46 -18.44 9.09 -7.23
C SER A 46 -19.37 8.89 -6.03
N LEU A 47 -19.10 9.54 -4.89
CA LEU A 47 -19.93 9.41 -3.68
C LEU A 47 -21.39 9.80 -3.93
N ASP A 48 -21.62 10.85 -4.69
CA ASP A 48 -22.99 11.32 -5.03
C ASP A 48 -23.77 10.33 -5.92
N GLN A 49 -23.04 9.47 -6.65
CA GLN A 49 -23.65 8.48 -7.55
C GLN A 49 -24.00 7.18 -6.82
N TYR A 50 -23.30 6.86 -5.75
CA TYR A 50 -23.41 5.59 -5.03
C TYR A 50 -23.58 5.83 -3.53
N PRO A 51 -24.82 5.99 -3.03
CA PRO A 51 -25.08 6.33 -1.64
C PRO A 51 -24.69 5.21 -0.65
N ASN A 52 -24.46 3.99 -1.14
CA ASN A 52 -24.11 2.82 -0.36
C ASN A 52 -22.59 2.55 -0.27
N ILE A 53 -21.74 3.47 -0.73
CA ILE A 53 -20.28 3.29 -0.58
C ILE A 53 -19.72 4.07 0.61
N ILE A 54 -18.65 3.50 1.18
CA ILE A 54 -17.76 4.16 2.11
C ILE A 54 -16.34 4.09 1.53
N VAL A 55 -15.71 5.23 1.35
CA VAL A 55 -14.32 5.31 0.92
C VAL A 55 -13.43 5.59 2.11
N LEU A 56 -12.43 4.73 2.34
CA LEU A 56 -11.45 4.91 3.41
C LEU A 56 -10.12 5.39 2.85
N GLN A 57 -9.56 6.44 3.44
CA GLN A 57 -8.22 6.93 3.13
C GLN A 57 -7.41 7.14 4.40
N THR A 58 -6.10 7.36 4.30
CA THR A 58 -5.22 7.46 5.46
C THR A 58 -4.10 8.47 5.27
N PHE A 59 -3.73 9.13 6.36
CA PHE A 59 -2.51 9.94 6.41
C PHE A 59 -1.23 9.10 6.63
N SER A 60 -1.37 7.79 6.84
CA SER A 60 -0.24 6.91 7.20
C SER A 60 0.71 6.58 6.05
N LYS A 61 0.32 6.82 4.77
CA LYS A 61 1.10 6.40 3.60
C LYS A 61 1.71 7.59 2.87
N ALA A 62 1.03 8.15 1.88
CA ALA A 62 1.55 9.24 1.06
C ALA A 62 1.92 10.49 1.87
N TRP A 63 1.19 10.76 2.94
CA TRP A 63 1.42 11.87 3.84
C TRP A 63 2.53 11.64 4.88
N GLY A 64 3.09 10.43 4.98
CA GLY A 64 4.18 10.10 5.90
C GLY A 64 3.82 10.11 7.39
N MET A 65 2.54 10.20 7.76
CA MET A 65 2.09 10.42 9.13
C MET A 65 1.59 9.15 9.84
N ALA A 66 2.24 8.02 9.59
CA ALA A 66 1.82 6.73 10.17
C ALA A 66 1.79 6.71 11.70
N ALA A 67 2.66 7.47 12.36
CA ALA A 67 2.74 7.56 13.82
C ALA A 67 1.52 8.27 14.44
N LEU A 68 0.84 9.15 13.71
CA LEU A 68 -0.31 9.92 14.20
C LEU A 68 -1.61 9.09 14.28
N ARG A 69 -1.66 7.90 13.68
CA ARG A 69 -2.81 6.98 13.73
C ARG A 69 -4.11 7.64 13.27
N CYS A 70 -4.06 8.46 12.23
CA CYS A 70 -5.20 9.17 11.66
C CYS A 70 -5.55 8.65 10.27
N GLY A 71 -6.84 8.44 10.04
CA GLY A 71 -7.44 8.08 8.76
C GLY A 71 -8.77 8.79 8.57
N MET A 72 -9.36 8.62 7.41
CA MET A 72 -10.58 9.30 6.98
C MET A 72 -11.57 8.28 6.43
N ALA A 73 -12.85 8.52 6.67
CA ALA A 73 -13.95 7.82 6.03
C ALA A 73 -14.86 8.86 5.36
N PHE A 74 -15.18 8.62 4.12
CA PHE A 74 -16.05 9.46 3.31
C PHE A 74 -17.25 8.63 2.86
N ALA A 75 -18.45 9.14 3.04
CA ALA A 75 -19.69 8.47 2.68
C ALA A 75 -20.84 9.48 2.59
N SER A 76 -22.06 9.00 2.28
CA SER A 76 -23.26 9.84 2.37
C SER A 76 -23.46 10.41 3.76
N GLU A 77 -24.16 11.54 3.87
CA GLU A 77 -24.47 12.19 5.15
C GLU A 77 -25.16 11.24 6.12
N GLU A 78 -26.05 10.39 5.62
CA GLU A 78 -26.77 9.40 6.43
C GLU A 78 -25.79 8.41 7.09
N ILE A 79 -24.86 7.84 6.33
CA ILE A 79 -23.84 6.91 6.85
C ILE A 79 -22.95 7.63 7.87
N ILE A 80 -22.51 8.85 7.57
CA ILE A 80 -21.67 9.65 8.48
C ILE A 80 -22.43 9.97 9.77
N ALA A 81 -23.74 10.22 9.70
CA ALA A 81 -24.57 10.42 10.90
C ALA A 81 -24.57 9.18 11.81
N PHE A 82 -24.62 7.96 11.24
CA PHE A 82 -24.48 6.73 12.01
C PHE A 82 -23.09 6.59 12.64
N PHE A 83 -22.03 6.90 11.91
CA PHE A 83 -20.67 6.89 12.47
C PHE A 83 -20.53 7.82 13.66
N ASN A 84 -21.11 9.02 13.58
CA ASN A 84 -21.07 9.99 14.66
C ASN A 84 -21.83 9.54 15.91
N LYS A 85 -22.84 8.67 15.79
CA LYS A 85 -23.55 8.08 16.94
C LYS A 85 -22.75 6.99 17.65
N VAL A 86 -21.88 6.26 16.92
CA VAL A 86 -21.19 5.07 17.46
C VAL A 86 -19.71 5.29 17.74
N LYS A 87 -19.08 6.29 17.13
CA LYS A 87 -17.65 6.58 17.37
C LYS A 87 -17.43 7.07 18.80
N TYR A 88 -16.25 6.75 19.35
CA TYR A 88 -15.82 7.35 20.61
C TYR A 88 -15.72 8.88 20.48
N PRO A 89 -16.19 9.65 21.49
CA PRO A 89 -16.20 11.12 21.43
C PRO A 89 -14.79 11.72 21.32
N TYR A 90 -13.77 11.07 21.88
CA TYR A 90 -12.38 11.52 21.90
C TYR A 90 -11.45 10.58 21.11
N ASN A 91 -11.90 10.14 19.94
CA ASN A 91 -11.17 9.18 19.10
C ASN A 91 -9.82 9.71 18.56
N LEU A 92 -9.65 11.03 18.47
CA LEU A 92 -8.41 11.69 18.08
C LEU A 92 -8.02 12.74 19.13
N ASN A 93 -6.80 12.66 19.63
CA ASN A 93 -6.27 13.68 20.54
C ASN A 93 -5.93 14.98 19.80
N LEU A 94 -5.86 16.09 20.56
CA LEU A 94 -5.64 17.42 20.01
C LEU A 94 -4.31 17.53 19.24
N LEU A 95 -3.22 16.95 19.76
CA LEU A 95 -1.92 17.01 19.11
C LEU A 95 -1.93 16.33 17.74
N THR A 96 -2.64 15.19 17.61
CA THR A 96 -2.83 14.54 16.31
C THR A 96 -3.61 15.44 15.37
N GLN A 97 -4.68 16.08 15.81
CA GLN A 97 -5.50 16.97 14.98
C GLN A 97 -4.66 18.17 14.49
N GLU A 98 -3.93 18.84 15.38
CA GLU A 98 -3.05 19.98 15.03
C GLU A 98 -1.95 19.57 14.03
N ALA A 99 -1.32 18.41 14.26
CA ALA A 99 -0.25 17.93 13.36
C ALA A 99 -0.80 17.59 11.97
N VAL A 100 -1.97 16.97 11.88
CA VAL A 100 -2.64 16.67 10.61
C VAL A 100 -3.05 17.96 9.93
N TYR A 101 -3.70 18.87 10.64
CA TYR A 101 -4.17 20.15 10.10
C TYR A 101 -3.02 20.95 9.47
N LYS A 102 -1.90 21.06 10.17
CA LYS A 102 -0.71 21.75 9.68
C LYS A 102 -0.11 21.08 8.43
N GLN A 103 -0.17 19.73 8.37
CA GLN A 103 0.44 19.01 7.26
C GLN A 103 -0.43 18.99 6.00
N VAL A 104 -1.77 19.00 6.11
CA VAL A 104 -2.64 19.01 4.92
C VAL A 104 -2.55 20.28 4.09
N GLU A 105 -2.00 21.35 4.64
CA GLU A 105 -1.67 22.58 3.89
C GLU A 105 -0.51 22.38 2.92
N ASN A 106 0.34 21.35 3.13
CA ASN A 106 1.52 21.07 2.32
C ASN A 106 1.26 20.00 1.24
N VAL A 107 0.17 20.14 0.48
CA VAL A 107 -0.22 19.20 -0.58
C VAL A 107 0.87 19.05 -1.64
N GLU A 108 1.52 20.13 -2.03
CA GLU A 108 2.60 20.14 -3.03
C GLU A 108 3.75 19.24 -2.59
N GLN A 109 4.19 19.38 -1.34
CA GLN A 109 5.26 18.55 -0.78
C GLN A 109 4.87 17.05 -0.78
N LYS A 110 3.63 16.71 -0.43
CA LYS A 110 3.11 15.32 -0.50
C LYS A 110 3.19 14.82 -1.95
N ASN A 111 2.80 15.63 -2.92
CA ASN A 111 2.83 15.24 -4.33
C ASN A 111 4.27 15.04 -4.85
N GLU A 112 5.23 15.85 -4.41
CA GLU A 112 6.65 15.66 -4.71
C GLU A 112 7.16 14.33 -4.16
N TRP A 113 6.83 13.98 -2.91
CA TRP A 113 7.21 12.69 -2.30
C TRP A 113 6.60 11.51 -3.05
N VAL A 114 5.32 11.60 -3.43
CA VAL A 114 4.65 10.56 -4.24
C VAL A 114 5.37 10.41 -5.58
N LYS A 115 5.66 11.50 -6.29
CA LYS A 115 6.38 11.48 -7.57
C LYS A 115 7.76 10.85 -7.44
N ALA A 116 8.54 11.22 -6.43
CA ALA A 116 9.85 10.64 -6.17
C ALA A 116 9.75 9.12 -5.90
N LEU A 117 8.78 8.72 -5.08
CA LEU A 117 8.54 7.31 -4.75
C LEU A 117 8.13 6.49 -6.00
N LEU A 118 7.30 7.05 -6.87
CA LEU A 118 6.91 6.36 -8.11
C LEU A 118 8.09 6.17 -9.07
N MET A 119 9.01 7.12 -9.14
CA MET A 119 10.27 6.96 -9.90
C MET A 119 11.14 5.86 -9.28
N GLU A 120 11.32 5.88 -7.98
CA GLU A 120 12.06 4.85 -7.25
C GLU A 120 11.42 3.47 -7.38
N ARG A 121 10.08 3.39 -7.35
CA ARG A 121 9.34 2.14 -7.58
C ARG A 121 9.71 1.52 -8.92
N LYS A 122 9.74 2.32 -9.99
CA LYS A 122 10.12 1.86 -11.32
C LYS A 122 11.56 1.34 -11.33
N SER A 123 12.51 2.13 -10.82
CA SER A 123 13.92 1.75 -10.76
C SER A 123 14.16 0.48 -9.96
N LEU A 124 13.45 0.34 -8.82
CA LEU A 124 13.53 -0.86 -7.98
C LEU A 124 12.99 -2.10 -8.71
N ILE A 125 11.86 -1.98 -9.41
CA ILE A 125 11.29 -3.08 -10.21
C ILE A 125 12.27 -3.53 -11.28
N ASP A 126 12.82 -2.59 -12.06
CA ASP A 126 13.78 -2.89 -13.14
C ASP A 126 15.03 -3.62 -12.60
N ALA A 127 15.55 -3.15 -11.46
CA ALA A 127 16.71 -3.78 -10.81
C ALA A 127 16.41 -5.16 -10.22
N LEU A 128 15.25 -5.34 -9.59
CA LEU A 128 14.81 -6.63 -9.04
C LEU A 128 14.62 -7.67 -10.16
N GLN A 129 14.10 -7.25 -11.31
CA GLN A 129 13.85 -8.14 -12.46
C GLN A 129 15.13 -8.77 -13.02
N ALA A 130 16.28 -8.10 -12.85
CA ALA A 130 17.58 -8.59 -13.26
C ALA A 130 18.20 -9.63 -12.29
N LEU A 131 17.61 -9.84 -11.11
CA LEU A 131 18.16 -10.75 -10.10
C LEU A 131 17.73 -12.21 -10.35
N PRO A 132 18.69 -13.17 -10.45
CA PRO A 132 18.35 -14.58 -10.72
C PRO A 132 17.44 -15.25 -9.67
N LEU A 133 17.46 -14.75 -8.43
CA LEU A 133 16.61 -15.26 -7.33
C LEU A 133 15.14 -14.80 -7.44
N VAL A 134 14.85 -13.84 -8.33
CA VAL A 134 13.49 -13.31 -8.53
C VAL A 134 12.80 -14.11 -9.64
N LYS A 135 11.68 -14.74 -9.30
CA LYS A 135 10.88 -15.53 -10.25
C LYS A 135 9.78 -14.73 -10.92
N LYS A 136 9.18 -13.82 -10.19
CA LYS A 136 8.06 -13.01 -10.69
C LYS A 136 7.94 -11.74 -9.88
N ILE A 137 7.68 -10.64 -10.56
CA ILE A 137 7.26 -9.37 -9.96
C ILE A 137 5.80 -9.16 -10.34
N TYR A 138 4.96 -8.88 -9.35
CA TYR A 138 3.54 -8.60 -9.59
C TYR A 138 3.35 -7.12 -9.87
N PRO A 139 2.40 -6.76 -10.76
CA PRO A 139 2.04 -5.35 -11.00
C PRO A 139 1.62 -4.67 -9.70
N THR A 140 1.96 -3.38 -9.57
CA THR A 140 1.65 -2.63 -8.36
C THR A 140 1.31 -1.18 -8.65
N ASP A 141 0.25 -0.71 -7.98
CA ASP A 141 -0.19 0.68 -7.89
C ASP A 141 0.00 1.23 -6.47
N ALA A 142 0.72 0.48 -5.61
CA ALA A 142 1.00 0.86 -4.22
C ALA A 142 2.44 1.35 -4.05
N ASN A 143 2.81 1.72 -2.82
CA ASN A 143 4.18 2.09 -2.45
C ASN A 143 5.07 0.89 -2.09
N PHE A 144 4.74 -0.29 -2.56
CA PHE A 144 5.49 -1.53 -2.37
C PHE A 144 5.37 -2.43 -3.60
N VAL A 145 6.22 -3.43 -3.68
CA VAL A 145 6.23 -4.44 -4.74
C VAL A 145 6.08 -5.82 -4.10
N LEU A 146 5.22 -6.66 -4.65
CA LEU A 146 5.15 -8.09 -4.30
C LEU A 146 6.04 -8.87 -5.27
N VAL A 147 7.01 -9.61 -4.72
CA VAL A 147 8.02 -10.31 -5.49
C VAL A 147 8.04 -11.79 -5.09
N LYS A 148 7.84 -12.68 -6.06
CA LYS A 148 8.04 -14.12 -5.85
C LYS A 148 9.51 -14.45 -6.03
N VAL A 149 10.09 -15.13 -5.05
CA VAL A 149 11.51 -15.48 -5.01
C VAL A 149 11.70 -16.99 -4.84
N ASP A 150 12.95 -17.46 -4.97
CA ASP A 150 13.25 -18.88 -4.83
C ASP A 150 12.91 -19.46 -3.46
N ASP A 151 13.33 -18.77 -2.38
CA ASP A 151 13.07 -19.15 -1.00
C ASP A 151 12.84 -17.90 -0.15
N ALA A 152 11.57 -17.52 -0.01
CA ALA A 152 11.18 -16.32 0.72
C ALA A 152 11.61 -16.34 2.20
N ASN A 153 11.57 -17.51 2.85
CA ASN A 153 11.93 -17.62 4.25
C ASN A 153 13.42 -17.41 4.47
N LYS A 154 14.25 -18.04 3.64
CA LYS A 154 15.70 -17.91 3.72
C LYS A 154 16.17 -16.50 3.38
N ILE A 155 15.65 -15.94 2.28
CA ILE A 155 15.99 -14.57 1.85
C ILE A 155 15.56 -13.56 2.91
N TYR A 156 14.35 -13.70 3.45
CA TYR A 156 13.86 -12.85 4.55
C TYR A 156 14.82 -12.88 5.75
N LYS A 157 15.19 -14.08 6.22
CA LYS A 157 16.11 -14.22 7.34
C LYS A 157 17.46 -13.53 7.07
N GLN A 158 18.04 -13.76 5.89
CA GLN A 158 19.32 -13.16 5.52
C GLN A 158 19.25 -11.62 5.40
N LEU A 159 18.11 -11.07 4.98
CA LEU A 159 17.88 -9.62 4.97
C LEU A 159 17.79 -9.06 6.39
N VAL A 160 17.04 -9.73 7.27
CA VAL A 160 16.93 -9.35 8.69
C VAL A 160 18.29 -9.36 9.38
N ASP A 161 19.11 -10.40 9.14
CA ASP A 161 20.48 -10.51 9.68
C ASP A 161 21.38 -9.34 9.23
N LYS A 162 21.04 -8.69 8.11
CA LYS A 162 21.71 -7.48 7.58
C LYS A 162 21.02 -6.17 8.00
N GLY A 163 20.02 -6.23 8.87
CA GLY A 163 19.23 -5.06 9.30
C GLY A 163 18.23 -4.53 8.26
N ILE A 164 17.94 -5.30 7.19
CA ILE A 164 17.01 -4.92 6.14
C ILE A 164 15.67 -5.62 6.35
N ILE A 165 14.63 -4.83 6.63
CA ILE A 165 13.31 -5.36 6.96
C ILE A 165 12.36 -5.26 5.76
N VAL A 166 11.97 -6.42 5.24
CA VAL A 166 10.88 -6.58 4.27
C VAL A 166 9.71 -7.31 4.92
N ARG A 167 8.68 -7.63 4.21
CA ARG A 167 7.55 -8.41 4.73
C ARG A 167 7.50 -9.79 4.05
N ASN A 168 7.76 -10.83 4.82
CA ASN A 168 7.55 -12.20 4.37
C ASN A 168 6.04 -12.45 4.23
N ARG A 169 5.60 -12.89 3.04
CA ARG A 169 4.20 -13.22 2.73
C ARG A 169 3.99 -14.68 2.40
N ASN A 170 4.98 -15.52 2.68
CA ASN A 170 4.96 -16.94 2.36
C ASN A 170 3.79 -17.71 3.00
N THR A 171 3.28 -17.24 4.13
CA THR A 171 2.13 -17.85 4.84
C THR A 171 0.78 -17.25 4.47
N VAL A 172 0.76 -16.25 3.57
CA VAL A 172 -0.48 -15.62 3.09
C VAL A 172 -0.97 -16.41 1.88
N THR A 173 -2.23 -16.80 1.89
CA THR A 173 -2.88 -17.54 0.78
C THR A 173 -2.63 -16.85 -0.56
N LEU A 174 -2.23 -17.60 -1.57
CA LEU A 174 -1.87 -17.16 -2.92
C LEU A 174 -0.61 -16.26 -3.00
N CYS A 175 0.12 -16.09 -1.89
CA CYS A 175 1.39 -15.36 -1.84
C CYS A 175 2.58 -16.26 -1.46
N GLU A 176 2.45 -17.58 -1.65
CA GLU A 176 3.51 -18.54 -1.34
C GLU A 176 4.79 -18.20 -2.12
N GLY A 177 5.91 -18.18 -1.42
CA GLY A 177 7.21 -17.79 -1.97
C GLY A 177 7.37 -16.28 -2.21
N CYS A 178 6.48 -15.43 -1.66
CA CYS A 178 6.52 -13.99 -1.90
C CYS A 178 7.08 -13.19 -0.73
N LEU A 179 7.82 -12.14 -1.10
CA LEU A 179 8.21 -11.03 -0.23
C LEU A 179 7.50 -9.76 -0.69
N ARG A 180 6.96 -8.97 0.24
CA ARG A 180 6.49 -7.62 -0.03
C ARG A 180 7.57 -6.62 0.37
N ILE A 181 8.09 -5.91 -0.61
CA ILE A 181 9.18 -4.94 -0.49
C ILE A 181 8.58 -3.55 -0.58
N THR A 182 8.67 -2.77 0.49
CA THR A 182 8.29 -1.34 0.46
C THR A 182 9.34 -0.57 -0.32
N VAL A 183 8.90 0.33 -1.19
CA VAL A 183 9.80 1.25 -1.89
C VAL A 183 10.38 2.23 -0.88
N GLY A 184 11.69 2.19 -0.71
CA GLY A 184 12.43 3.07 0.18
C GLY A 184 13.02 4.27 -0.55
N THR A 185 13.88 5.00 0.16
CA THR A 185 14.76 6.02 -0.44
C THR A 185 15.75 5.37 -1.43
N PRO A 186 16.38 6.14 -2.33
CA PRO A 186 17.41 5.62 -3.24
C PRO A 186 18.53 4.85 -2.50
N SER A 187 18.93 5.33 -1.32
CA SER A 187 19.95 4.69 -0.47
C SER A 187 19.49 3.35 0.08
N GLU A 188 18.26 3.28 0.60
CA GLU A 188 17.67 2.05 1.15
C GLU A 188 17.44 1.00 0.05
N ASN A 189 16.92 1.42 -1.10
CA ASN A 189 16.73 0.54 -2.25
C ASN A 189 18.09 -0.01 -2.74
N LYS A 190 19.14 0.80 -2.79
CA LYS A 190 20.49 0.37 -3.14
C LYS A 190 21.05 -0.64 -2.14
N GLN A 191 20.85 -0.42 -0.82
CA GLN A 191 21.27 -1.37 0.21
C GLN A 191 20.56 -2.72 0.06
N LEU A 192 19.25 -2.71 -0.16
CA LEU A 192 18.46 -3.92 -0.41
C LEU A 192 18.99 -4.68 -1.64
N LEU A 193 19.14 -3.99 -2.77
CA LEU A 193 19.61 -4.59 -4.01
C LEU A 193 21.03 -5.19 -3.87
N THR A 194 21.94 -4.47 -3.22
CA THR A 194 23.29 -4.97 -2.94
C THR A 194 23.25 -6.23 -2.05
N ALA A 195 22.40 -6.24 -1.03
CA ALA A 195 22.22 -7.41 -0.17
C ALA A 195 21.70 -8.62 -0.94
N LEU A 196 20.70 -8.42 -1.81
CA LEU A 196 20.13 -9.49 -2.63
C LEU A 196 21.13 -10.03 -3.66
N GLN A 197 21.95 -9.17 -4.30
CA GLN A 197 23.01 -9.55 -5.24
C GLN A 197 24.09 -10.44 -4.58
N GLN A 198 24.41 -10.18 -3.31
CA GLN A 198 25.39 -10.96 -2.55
C GLN A 198 24.85 -12.32 -2.08
N MET A 199 23.54 -12.56 -2.20
CA MET A 199 22.95 -13.85 -1.87
C MET A 199 23.28 -14.86 -2.98
N VAL A 200 24.44 -15.50 -2.90
CA VAL A 200 24.82 -16.56 -3.83
C VAL A 200 23.85 -17.72 -3.63
N TRP A 201 22.98 -17.93 -4.60
CA TRP A 201 22.15 -19.12 -4.66
C TRP A 201 23.00 -20.31 -5.03
N LYS A 202 23.39 -21.14 -4.05
CA LYS A 202 23.88 -22.49 -4.36
C LYS A 202 22.69 -23.29 -4.87
N LYS A 203 22.63 -23.57 -6.18
CA LYS A 203 21.77 -24.63 -6.68
C LYS A 203 22.06 -25.87 -5.81
N PRO A 204 21.03 -26.63 -5.38
CA PRO A 204 21.27 -27.96 -4.81
C PRO A 204 22.09 -28.73 -5.87
N SER A 205 23.22 -29.26 -5.49
CA SER A 205 23.93 -30.27 -6.28
C SER A 205 22.95 -31.43 -6.45
N LEU A 206 22.63 -31.75 -7.70
CA LEU A 206 21.87 -32.94 -8.11
C LEU A 206 22.50 -34.18 -7.56
#